data_3b4090b166169b794928df5d51c1755b
#
_entry.id   3b4090b166169b794928df5d51c1755b
#
_cell.length_a   1.000
_cell.length_b   1.000
_cell.length_c   1.000
_cell.angle_alpha   90.00
_cell.angle_beta   90.00
_cell.angle_gamma   90.00
#
_symmetry.space_group_name_H-M   'P 1'
#
loop_
_entity.id
_entity.type
_entity.pdbx_description
1 polymer ?
#
loop_
_entity_poly.entity_id
_entity_poly.type
_entity_poly.pdbx_seq_one_letter_code
_entity_poly.pdbx_strand_id
1 'polypeptide(L)'
;KFVYCYLPEPDATMHNYGTTSKEAKDIIKTINKLTEELANQSTDTLIIVTPDHGQTDITSYIPLYEDKELMSTLKTPMFLEPRATGMFVKKECEDKFLKAMKKYEDKIELLKTTDLIKDNFFGPKTDKLKMLGDYIAVVKNDYEHILFKKDSIRFKGHHTGLTKKEMILPLIMISKQRS
;
A
#
# COMPACT_ATOMS: atom_id res chain seq x y z
N LYS A 1 -30.14 1.88 11.58
CA LYS A 1 -29.41 2.90 10.78
C LYS A 1 -27.96 2.47 10.59
N PHE A 2 -27.34 2.81 9.45
CA PHE A 2 -25.93 2.64 9.18
C PHE A 2 -25.26 4.02 9.09
N VAL A 3 -24.11 4.19 9.75
CA VAL A 3 -23.28 5.39 9.69
C VAL A 3 -21.85 4.97 9.32
N TYR A 4 -21.29 5.62 8.32
CA TYR A 4 -19.89 5.45 7.93
C TYR A 4 -19.11 6.72 8.27
N CYS A 5 -17.99 6.56 8.97
CA CYS A 5 -17.09 7.66 9.31
C CYS A 5 -15.70 7.30 8.80
N TYR A 6 -15.10 8.17 7.98
CA TYR A 6 -13.73 8.02 7.50
C TYR A 6 -12.82 9.04 8.15
N LEU A 7 -11.70 8.58 8.70
CA LEU A 7 -10.64 9.40 9.28
C LEU A 7 -9.38 9.20 8.44
N PRO A 8 -8.80 10.26 7.84
CA PRO A 8 -7.58 10.16 7.04
C PRO A 8 -6.31 9.97 7.89
N GLU A 9 -6.42 10.07 9.21
CA GLU A 9 -5.35 9.80 10.16
C GLU A 9 -5.50 8.39 10.76
N PRO A 10 -4.40 7.72 11.10
CA PRO A 10 -3.02 8.19 11.23
C PRO A 10 -2.16 8.10 9.94
N ASP A 11 -2.74 7.81 8.78
CA ASP A 11 -2.03 7.54 7.54
C ASP A 11 -1.08 8.70 7.16
N ALA A 12 -1.60 9.93 7.03
CA ALA A 12 -0.82 11.10 6.66
C ALA A 12 0.31 11.39 7.67
N THR A 13 0.04 11.22 8.96
CA THR A 13 1.05 11.39 10.01
C THR A 13 2.14 10.33 9.90
N MET A 14 1.79 9.08 9.67
CA MET A 14 2.76 7.98 9.53
C MET A 14 3.63 8.13 8.28
N HIS A 15 3.09 8.62 7.17
CA HIS A 15 3.88 8.94 5.98
C HIS A 15 5.01 9.94 6.28
N ASN A 16 4.73 10.95 7.07
CA ASN A 16 5.66 12.04 7.35
C ASN A 16 6.66 11.72 8.48
N TYR A 17 6.23 10.98 9.49
CA TYR A 17 6.98 10.79 10.74
C TYR A 17 7.39 9.34 11.01
N GLY A 18 6.80 8.36 10.33
CA GLY A 18 6.98 6.93 10.58
C GLY A 18 5.92 6.36 11.51
N THR A 19 5.74 5.03 11.44
CA THR A 19 4.66 4.32 12.15
C THR A 19 4.83 4.27 13.67
N THR A 20 6.06 4.36 14.14
CA THR A 20 6.42 4.27 15.59
C THR A 20 6.67 5.63 16.21
N SER A 21 6.50 6.72 15.47
CA SER A 21 6.74 8.09 15.93
C SER A 21 5.84 8.50 17.10
N LYS A 22 6.25 9.54 17.82
CA LYS A 22 5.42 10.14 18.87
C LYS A 22 4.13 10.69 18.28
N GLU A 23 4.22 11.37 17.14
CA GLU A 23 3.11 11.98 16.42
C GLU A 23 2.05 10.92 16.03
N ALA A 24 2.47 9.79 15.45
CA ALA A 24 1.57 8.69 15.11
C ALA A 24 0.88 8.11 16.37
N LYS A 25 1.64 7.90 17.44
CA LYS A 25 1.10 7.40 18.71
C LYS A 25 0.10 8.36 19.35
N ASP A 26 0.33 9.66 19.28
CA ASP A 26 -0.56 10.66 19.86
C ASP A 26 -1.88 10.75 19.07
N ILE A 27 -1.83 10.63 17.74
CA ILE A 27 -3.04 10.55 16.90
C ILE A 27 -3.84 9.28 17.22
N ILE A 28 -3.18 8.11 17.31
CA ILE A 28 -3.85 6.84 17.65
C ILE A 28 -4.52 6.93 19.02
N LYS A 29 -3.85 7.52 20.02
CA LYS A 29 -4.46 7.76 21.35
C LYS A 29 -5.70 8.64 21.27
N THR A 30 -5.65 9.69 20.43
CA THR A 30 -6.79 10.58 20.23
C THR A 30 -7.96 9.83 19.60
N ILE A 31 -7.72 9.04 18.55
CA ILE A 31 -8.76 8.22 17.91
C ILE A 31 -9.34 7.21 18.91
N ASN A 32 -8.49 6.56 19.70
CA ASN A 32 -8.93 5.61 20.74
C ASN A 32 -9.86 6.29 21.74
N LYS A 33 -9.48 7.47 22.26
CA LYS A 33 -10.29 8.25 23.20
C LYS A 33 -11.66 8.63 22.59
N LEU A 34 -11.68 9.13 21.38
CA LEU A 34 -12.92 9.49 20.67
C LEU A 34 -13.82 8.27 20.44
N THR A 35 -13.22 7.12 20.13
CA THR A 35 -13.94 5.84 19.96
C THR A 35 -14.56 5.40 21.30
N GLU A 36 -13.84 5.52 22.39
CA GLU A 36 -14.31 5.18 23.74
C GLU A 36 -15.47 6.12 24.16
N GLU A 37 -15.33 7.43 23.94
CA GLU A 37 -16.39 8.41 24.22
C GLU A 37 -17.66 8.10 23.40
N LEU A 38 -17.52 7.78 22.11
CA LEU A 38 -18.62 7.38 21.25
C LEU A 38 -19.30 6.10 21.77
N ALA A 39 -18.52 5.10 22.16
CA ALA A 39 -19.04 3.84 22.69
C ALA A 39 -19.80 4.04 24.00
N ASN A 40 -19.30 4.92 24.89
CA ASN A 40 -19.95 5.23 26.17
C ASN A 40 -21.27 5.97 25.99
N GLN A 41 -21.42 6.80 24.94
CA GLN A 41 -22.62 7.54 24.63
C GLN A 41 -23.63 6.76 23.79
N SER A 42 -23.24 5.61 23.24
CA SER A 42 -24.08 4.80 22.36
C SER A 42 -24.75 3.66 23.10
N THR A 43 -26.01 3.37 22.78
CA THR A 43 -26.76 2.18 23.23
C THR A 43 -27.38 1.49 22.02
N ASP A 44 -27.58 0.16 22.09
CA ASP A 44 -28.12 -0.66 21.00
C ASP A 44 -27.38 -0.42 19.66
N THR A 45 -26.07 -0.22 19.75
CA THR A 45 -25.22 0.14 18.62
C THR A 45 -24.01 -0.80 18.58
N LEU A 46 -23.69 -1.31 17.42
CA LEU A 46 -22.41 -1.95 17.13
C LEU A 46 -21.47 -0.92 16.47
N ILE A 47 -20.35 -0.66 17.10
CA ILE A 47 -19.27 0.17 16.55
C ILE A 47 -18.20 -0.78 16.03
N ILE A 48 -17.81 -0.59 14.77
CA ILE A 48 -16.71 -1.33 14.13
C ILE A 48 -15.63 -0.32 13.75
N VAL A 49 -14.40 -0.53 14.22
CA VAL A 49 -13.24 0.27 13.86
C VAL A 49 -12.23 -0.63 13.16
N THR A 50 -11.86 -0.27 11.95
CA THR A 50 -10.86 -0.98 11.14
C THR A 50 -10.16 -0.01 10.21
N PRO A 51 -8.85 -0.13 9.96
CA PRO A 51 -8.18 0.60 8.90
C PRO A 51 -8.44 -0.05 7.54
N ASP A 52 -8.17 0.68 6.46
CA ASP A 52 -8.19 0.18 5.07
C ASP A 52 -6.90 -0.57 4.70
N HIS A 53 -5.78 -0.23 5.31
CA HIS A 53 -4.48 -0.90 5.17
C HIS A 53 -3.63 -0.71 6.43
N GLY A 54 -2.57 -1.51 6.55
CA GLY A 54 -1.48 -1.26 7.49
C GLY A 54 -0.39 -0.38 6.88
N GLN A 55 0.67 -0.12 7.64
CA GLN A 55 1.80 0.72 7.20
C GLN A 55 3.12 0.19 7.76
N THR A 56 4.22 0.46 7.05
CA THR A 56 5.57 0.08 7.49
C THR A 56 6.53 1.26 7.42
N ASP A 57 7.55 1.26 8.28
CA ASP A 57 8.59 2.29 8.28
C ASP A 57 9.55 2.09 7.11
N ILE A 58 9.86 3.19 6.41
CA ILE A 58 10.77 3.20 5.27
C ILE A 58 12.12 3.78 5.69
N THR A 59 13.16 3.00 5.52
CA THR A 59 14.56 3.38 5.86
C THR A 59 15.49 3.33 4.66
N SER A 60 15.05 2.77 3.54
CA SER A 60 15.84 2.63 2.32
C SER A 60 14.97 2.77 1.06
N TYR A 61 15.60 2.99 -0.09
CA TYR A 61 14.94 3.27 -1.34
C TYR A 61 15.54 2.47 -2.49
N ILE A 62 14.69 2.08 -3.45
CA ILE A 62 15.10 1.38 -4.68
C ILE A 62 14.93 2.37 -5.84
N PRO A 63 16.00 3.03 -6.32
CA PRO A 63 15.91 4.06 -7.35
C PRO A 63 15.82 3.46 -8.76
N LEU A 64 14.71 2.75 -9.07
CA LEU A 64 14.53 2.10 -10.38
C LEU A 64 14.66 3.07 -11.56
N TYR A 65 14.33 4.35 -11.36
CA TYR A 65 14.46 5.38 -12.40
C TYR A 65 15.92 5.58 -12.89
N GLU A 66 16.91 5.17 -12.10
CA GLU A 66 18.34 5.27 -12.48
C GLU A 66 18.78 4.15 -13.43
N ASP A 67 18.07 3.02 -13.47
CA ASP A 67 18.35 1.94 -14.41
C ASP A 67 17.87 2.30 -15.81
N LYS A 68 18.77 2.90 -16.60
CA LYS A 68 18.47 3.33 -17.98
C LYS A 68 18.07 2.16 -18.88
N GLU A 69 18.59 0.94 -18.62
CA GLU A 69 18.23 -0.24 -19.38
C GLU A 69 16.77 -0.61 -19.11
N LEU A 70 16.37 -0.68 -17.85
CA LEU A 70 14.98 -0.91 -17.43
C LEU A 70 14.06 0.17 -17.99
N MET A 71 14.37 1.44 -17.74
CA MET A 71 13.53 2.56 -18.18
C MET A 71 13.33 2.60 -19.70
N SER A 72 14.33 2.16 -20.49
CA SER A 72 14.18 2.10 -21.95
C SER A 72 13.14 1.09 -22.44
N THR A 73 12.78 0.11 -21.61
CA THR A 73 11.81 -0.96 -21.94
C THR A 73 10.38 -0.56 -21.65
N LEU A 74 10.17 0.49 -20.85
CA LEU A 74 8.84 0.91 -20.44
C LEU A 74 8.16 1.74 -21.53
N LYS A 75 6.87 1.51 -21.70
CA LYS A 75 5.99 2.25 -22.63
C LYS A 75 5.55 3.60 -22.03
N THR A 76 5.37 3.65 -20.71
CA THR A 76 4.99 4.83 -19.93
C THR A 76 5.89 4.93 -18.69
N PRO A 77 5.97 6.08 -18.00
CA PRO A 77 6.54 6.13 -16.66
C PRO A 77 5.92 5.09 -15.73
N MET A 78 6.66 4.65 -14.73
CA MET A 78 6.14 3.83 -13.63
C MET A 78 4.99 4.57 -12.92
N PHE A 79 4.02 3.83 -12.41
CA PHE A 79 2.80 4.39 -11.80
C PHE A 79 2.27 3.48 -10.69
N LEU A 80 1.07 3.74 -10.17
CA LEU A 80 0.54 3.21 -8.92
C LEU A 80 1.38 3.67 -7.74
N GLU A 81 1.71 2.76 -6.84
CA GLU A 81 2.29 3.08 -5.56
C GLU A 81 3.75 2.60 -5.42
N PRO A 82 4.57 3.27 -4.61
CA PRO A 82 5.99 2.94 -4.46
C PRO A 82 6.29 1.54 -3.93
N ARG A 83 5.33 0.83 -3.34
CA ARG A 83 5.53 -0.53 -2.84
C ARG A 83 4.83 -1.60 -3.68
N ALA A 84 3.94 -1.18 -4.60
CA ALA A 84 3.30 -2.02 -5.60
C ALA A 84 3.20 -1.23 -6.92
N THR A 85 4.27 -1.23 -7.68
CA THR A 85 4.48 -0.35 -8.83
C THR A 85 4.02 -1.01 -10.13
N GLY A 86 3.07 -0.36 -10.82
CA GLY A 86 2.61 -0.77 -12.13
C GLY A 86 3.57 -0.37 -13.25
N MET A 87 3.74 -1.25 -14.24
CA MET A 87 4.63 -1.05 -15.38
C MET A 87 3.96 -1.50 -16.67
N PHE A 88 3.87 -0.59 -17.66
CA PHE A 88 3.56 -0.94 -19.04
C PHE A 88 4.86 -1.15 -19.80
N VAL A 89 5.03 -2.33 -20.39
CA VAL A 89 6.25 -2.73 -21.10
C VAL A 89 6.03 -2.67 -22.61
N LYS A 90 7.03 -2.19 -23.36
CA LYS A 90 7.03 -2.27 -24.81
C LYS A 90 7.06 -3.74 -25.23
N LYS A 91 6.13 -4.15 -26.10
CA LYS A 91 5.92 -5.55 -26.46
C LYS A 91 7.20 -6.22 -26.98
N GLU A 92 7.97 -5.50 -27.78
CA GLU A 92 9.25 -5.92 -28.33
C GLU A 92 10.42 -5.95 -27.33
N CYS A 93 10.19 -5.42 -26.12
CA CYS A 93 11.21 -5.31 -25.07
C CYS A 93 10.96 -6.25 -23.87
N GLU A 94 9.96 -7.16 -23.91
CA GLU A 94 9.58 -7.97 -22.74
C GLU A 94 10.77 -8.77 -22.20
N ASP A 95 11.54 -9.46 -23.04
CA ASP A 95 12.70 -10.24 -22.59
C ASP A 95 13.79 -9.35 -21.96
N LYS A 96 14.05 -8.19 -22.56
CA LYS A 96 14.99 -7.20 -22.03
C LYS A 96 14.53 -6.66 -20.69
N PHE A 97 13.24 -6.38 -20.54
CA PHE A 97 12.61 -5.96 -19.29
C PHE A 97 12.79 -6.99 -18.19
N LEU A 98 12.44 -8.24 -18.45
CA LEU A 98 12.59 -9.34 -17.49
C LEU A 98 14.03 -9.52 -17.04
N LYS A 99 14.99 -9.44 -17.98
CA LYS A 99 16.42 -9.48 -17.66
C LYS A 99 16.86 -8.31 -16.79
N ALA A 100 16.37 -7.09 -17.06
CA ALA A 100 16.69 -5.92 -16.26
C ALA A 100 16.08 -6.03 -14.84
N MET A 101 14.84 -6.49 -14.71
CA MET A 101 14.19 -6.69 -13.42
C MET A 101 14.84 -7.79 -12.56
N LYS A 102 15.48 -8.77 -13.18
CA LYS A 102 16.20 -9.83 -12.45
C LYS A 102 17.30 -9.30 -11.53
N LYS A 103 17.85 -8.13 -11.81
CA LYS A 103 18.82 -7.45 -10.94
C LYS A 103 18.27 -7.09 -9.57
N TYR A 104 16.95 -7.06 -9.44
CA TYR A 104 16.21 -6.64 -8.24
C TYR A 104 15.42 -7.78 -7.60
N GLU A 105 15.64 -9.04 -8.04
CA GLU A 105 14.85 -10.19 -7.59
C GLU A 105 14.98 -10.50 -6.08
N ASP A 106 16.02 -10.03 -5.43
CA ASP A 106 16.21 -10.11 -3.98
C ASP A 106 15.28 -9.16 -3.21
N LYS A 107 14.92 -8.02 -3.81
CA LYS A 107 14.13 -6.93 -3.21
C LYS A 107 12.70 -6.83 -3.74
N ILE A 108 12.47 -7.23 -4.97
CA ILE A 108 11.22 -7.05 -5.70
C ILE A 108 10.70 -8.41 -6.18
N GLU A 109 9.44 -8.65 -5.93
CA GLU A 109 8.66 -9.69 -6.58
C GLU A 109 7.97 -9.09 -7.80
N LEU A 110 8.26 -9.63 -8.99
CA LEU A 110 7.66 -9.17 -10.23
C LEU A 110 6.49 -10.08 -10.59
N LEU A 111 5.29 -9.53 -10.54
CA LEU A 111 4.05 -10.24 -10.80
C LEU A 111 3.51 -9.86 -12.18
N LYS A 112 3.16 -10.84 -13.01
CA LYS A 112 2.52 -10.60 -14.31
C LYS A 112 1.03 -10.35 -14.08
N THR A 113 0.53 -9.19 -14.50
CA THR A 113 -0.87 -8.78 -14.24
C THR A 113 -1.89 -9.77 -14.81
N THR A 114 -1.59 -10.36 -15.98
CA THR A 114 -2.48 -11.37 -16.58
C THR A 114 -2.66 -12.61 -15.71
N ASP A 115 -1.62 -13.02 -14.97
CA ASP A 115 -1.68 -14.19 -14.08
C ASP A 115 -2.48 -13.85 -12.81
N LEU A 116 -2.26 -12.67 -12.24
CA LEU A 116 -3.06 -12.16 -11.11
C LEU A 116 -4.55 -12.08 -11.46
N ILE A 117 -4.88 -11.63 -12.67
CA ILE A 117 -6.26 -11.58 -13.16
C ILE A 117 -6.83 -13.00 -13.33
N LYS A 118 -6.04 -13.93 -13.87
CA LYS A 118 -6.46 -15.33 -14.05
C LYS A 118 -6.74 -15.99 -12.71
N ASP A 119 -5.89 -15.73 -11.72
CA ASP A 119 -6.01 -16.27 -10.36
C ASP A 119 -7.05 -15.53 -9.50
N ASN A 120 -7.77 -14.57 -10.09
CA ASN A 120 -8.81 -13.80 -9.43
C ASN A 120 -8.32 -13.00 -8.21
N PHE A 121 -7.05 -12.60 -8.20
CA PHE A 121 -6.39 -11.89 -7.09
C PHE A 121 -7.12 -10.57 -6.73
N PHE A 122 -7.63 -9.85 -7.73
CA PHE A 122 -8.36 -8.60 -7.54
C PHE A 122 -9.89 -8.78 -7.47
N GLY A 123 -10.38 -10.02 -7.27
CA GLY A 123 -11.81 -10.31 -7.31
C GLY A 123 -12.36 -10.39 -8.74
N PRO A 124 -13.68 -10.15 -8.94
CA PRO A 124 -14.32 -10.33 -10.24
C PRO A 124 -13.66 -9.50 -11.35
N LYS A 125 -13.50 -10.11 -12.53
CA LYS A 125 -12.91 -9.43 -13.69
C LYS A 125 -13.68 -8.18 -14.08
N THR A 126 -12.95 -7.08 -14.25
CA THR A 126 -13.46 -5.82 -14.80
C THR A 126 -12.49 -5.28 -15.85
N ASP A 127 -12.97 -4.45 -16.78
CA ASP A 127 -12.09 -3.80 -17.75
C ASP A 127 -11.07 -2.85 -17.13
N LYS A 128 -11.31 -2.40 -15.89
CA LYS A 128 -10.40 -1.54 -15.12
C LYS A 128 -9.08 -2.22 -14.78
N LEU A 129 -9.05 -3.55 -14.68
CA LEU A 129 -7.81 -4.29 -14.38
C LEU A 129 -6.72 -4.11 -15.45
N LYS A 130 -7.08 -3.72 -16.68
CA LYS A 130 -6.12 -3.37 -17.74
C LYS A 130 -5.29 -2.12 -17.40
N MET A 131 -5.74 -1.31 -16.45
CA MET A 131 -5.04 -0.10 -16.00
C MET A 131 -3.87 -0.41 -15.04
N LEU A 132 -3.75 -1.64 -14.55
CA LEU A 132 -2.70 -2.02 -13.58
C LEU A 132 -1.31 -2.19 -14.22
N GLY A 133 -1.22 -2.13 -15.55
CA GLY A 133 0.02 -2.39 -16.30
C GLY A 133 0.16 -3.84 -16.74
N ASP A 134 1.24 -4.15 -17.43
CA ASP A 134 1.57 -5.52 -17.84
C ASP A 134 2.19 -6.30 -16.68
N TYR A 135 2.91 -5.58 -15.80
CA TYR A 135 3.57 -6.12 -14.61
C TYR A 135 3.34 -5.21 -13.41
N ILE A 136 3.33 -5.83 -12.22
CA ILE A 136 3.35 -5.15 -10.93
C ILE A 136 4.60 -5.58 -10.18
N ALA A 137 5.44 -4.61 -9.81
CA ALA A 137 6.64 -4.82 -9.01
C ALA A 137 6.32 -4.57 -7.54
N VAL A 138 6.29 -5.64 -6.73
CA VAL A 138 5.97 -5.59 -5.30
C VAL A 138 7.26 -5.66 -4.49
N VAL A 139 7.46 -4.73 -3.56
CA VAL A 139 8.61 -4.73 -2.66
C VAL A 139 8.44 -5.82 -1.61
N LYS A 140 9.43 -6.73 -1.49
CA LYS A 140 9.37 -7.94 -0.65
C LYS A 140 9.58 -7.67 0.83
N ASN A 141 10.45 -6.71 1.15
CA ASN A 141 10.76 -6.36 2.54
C ASN A 141 9.80 -5.28 3.07
N ASP A 142 9.91 -4.97 4.35
CA ASP A 142 9.04 -4.03 5.05
C ASP A 142 9.73 -2.70 5.42
N TYR A 143 10.80 -2.34 4.70
CA TYR A 143 11.59 -1.12 4.99
C TYR A 143 12.08 -0.36 3.74
N GLU A 144 11.73 -0.78 2.53
CA GLU A 144 12.09 -0.11 1.28
C GLU A 144 10.86 0.32 0.48
N HIS A 145 11.02 1.33 -0.36
CA HIS A 145 10.09 1.60 -1.44
C HIS A 145 10.80 2.04 -2.73
N ILE A 146 10.13 1.91 -3.86
CA ILE A 146 10.64 2.27 -5.18
C ILE A 146 10.56 3.78 -5.37
N LEU A 147 11.61 4.38 -5.92
CA LEU A 147 11.60 5.75 -6.42
C LEU A 147 11.35 5.74 -7.93
N PHE A 148 10.34 6.50 -8.38
CA PHE A 148 9.95 6.61 -9.79
C PHE A 148 10.76 7.63 -10.56
N LYS A 149 11.29 8.64 -9.87
CA LYS A 149 12.08 9.75 -10.41
C LYS A 149 12.98 10.34 -9.31
N LYS A 150 13.90 11.21 -9.68
CA LYS A 150 14.89 11.80 -8.78
C LYS A 150 14.25 12.59 -7.62
N ASP A 151 13.16 13.28 -7.89
CA ASP A 151 12.41 14.11 -6.94
C ASP A 151 11.20 13.42 -6.33
N SER A 152 11.13 12.08 -6.39
CA SER A 152 10.12 11.31 -5.66
C SER A 152 10.19 11.62 -4.17
N ILE A 153 9.01 11.73 -3.55
CA ILE A 153 8.90 11.93 -2.09
C ILE A 153 9.52 10.72 -1.38
N ARG A 154 10.33 11.00 -0.38
CA ARG A 154 10.94 9.99 0.49
C ARG A 154 10.15 9.94 1.79
N PHE A 155 9.07 9.17 1.76
CA PHE A 155 8.24 8.95 2.95
C PHE A 155 9.02 8.21 4.04
N LYS A 156 8.66 8.46 5.29
CA LYS A 156 9.17 7.71 6.46
C LYS A 156 8.32 6.48 6.78
N GLY A 157 7.05 6.50 6.42
CA GLY A 157 6.15 5.35 6.44
C GLY A 157 5.44 5.20 5.09
N HIS A 158 5.17 3.98 4.67
CA HIS A 158 4.43 3.71 3.44
C HIS A 158 3.66 2.40 3.52
N HIS A 159 2.76 2.19 2.58
CA HIS A 159 1.86 1.04 2.48
C HIS A 159 1.74 0.55 1.02
N THR A 160 0.76 -0.29 0.72
CA THR A 160 0.44 -0.88 -0.60
C THR A 160 1.27 -2.08 -1.02
N GLY A 161 2.28 -2.48 -0.23
CA GLY A 161 2.93 -3.76 -0.42
C GLY A 161 2.10 -4.93 0.14
N LEU A 162 2.68 -6.13 0.11
CA LEU A 162 2.01 -7.36 0.55
C LEU A 162 2.62 -7.95 1.83
N THR A 163 3.36 -7.15 2.60
CA THR A 163 3.95 -7.62 3.86
C THR A 163 2.89 -7.76 4.95
N LYS A 164 3.18 -8.55 5.98
CA LYS A 164 2.26 -8.74 7.12
C LYS A 164 1.88 -7.43 7.80
N LYS A 165 2.81 -6.47 7.89
CA LYS A 165 2.55 -5.15 8.48
C LYS A 165 1.53 -4.32 7.70
N GLU A 166 1.42 -4.57 6.40
CA GLU A 166 0.53 -3.86 5.49
C GLU A 166 -0.82 -4.58 5.35
N MET A 167 -0.83 -5.91 5.43
CA MET A 167 -2.00 -6.74 5.11
C MET A 167 -2.78 -7.25 6.33
N ILE A 168 -2.15 -7.35 7.50
CA ILE A 168 -2.84 -7.82 8.70
C ILE A 168 -3.37 -6.60 9.47
N LEU A 169 -4.70 -6.49 9.51
CA LEU A 169 -5.41 -5.33 10.03
C LEU A 169 -6.13 -5.65 11.34
N PRO A 170 -6.18 -4.72 12.30
CA PRO A 170 -7.03 -4.86 13.46
C PRO A 170 -8.51 -4.70 13.07
N LEU A 171 -9.36 -5.49 13.70
CA LEU A 171 -10.82 -5.34 13.68
C LEU A 171 -11.28 -5.19 15.12
N ILE A 172 -11.72 -3.98 15.49
CA ILE A 172 -12.23 -3.68 16.81
C ILE A 172 -13.75 -3.59 16.74
N MET A 173 -14.44 -4.38 17.56
CA MET A 173 -15.91 -4.37 17.65
C MET A 173 -16.31 -4.04 19.08
N ILE A 174 -17.16 -3.05 19.24
CA ILE A 174 -17.68 -2.60 20.53
C ILE A 174 -19.20 -2.58 20.45
N SER A 175 -19.86 -3.30 21.37
CA SER A 175 -21.30 -3.22 21.51
C SER A 175 -21.69 -3.07 22.98
N LYS A 176 -22.70 -2.23 23.26
CA LYS A 176 -23.27 -2.05 24.57
C LYS A 176 -24.77 -2.31 24.46
N GLN A 177 -25.23 -3.37 25.11
CA GLN A 177 -26.67 -3.67 25.23
C GLN A 177 -27.31 -2.75 26.27
N ARG A 178 -28.58 -2.45 26.09
CA ARG A 178 -29.37 -1.85 27.18
C ARG A 178 -29.46 -2.84 28.34
N SER A 179 -29.07 -2.39 29.51
CA SER A 179 -29.38 -3.07 30.78
C SER A 179 -30.86 -2.95 31.10
#